data_311ef2dc41c1c92db86e83a88972a31f
#
_entry.id   311ef2dc41c1c92db86e83a88972a31f
#
_cell.length_a   1.000
_cell.length_b   1.000
_cell.length_c   1.000
_cell.angle_alpha   90.00
_cell.angle_beta   90.00
_cell.angle_gamma   90.00
#
_symmetry.space_group_name_H-M   'P 1'
#
loop_
_entity.id
_entity.type
_entity.pdbx_description
1 polymer ?
#
loop_
_entity_poly.entity_id
_entity_poly.type
_entity_poly.pdbx_seq_one_letter_code
_entity_poly.pdbx_strand_id
1 'polypeptide(L)'
;ETFLSDVYEEAGPGRFTYKAGSTTGGLILYDDDKFAYSHHGTDPIGGQLVNAFDLVRIHKFGMRDEEAEPGTPVVRLPSFTAMTEFAQADKNVKRTLGQERLQAASEEFGVIEDVNSDWFENLDVKKNGDILSTAKNIILILQNDPHLAGKIAWNDFSHRAAVLGDLPWRKLSEGEYWTDRDDASLRNYLETVYRISGQGKVHDALMEVQGKNKFHPVQDYLNSLEWDGLPRLDTLFIEYLGAEDSEYVRAVTRKIFTAAVGR
;
A
#
# COMPACT_ATOMS: atom_id res chain seq x y z
N GLU A 1 -22.09 12.25 8.03
CA GLU A 1 -22.49 13.51 7.38
C GLU A 1 -22.50 13.40 5.85
N THR A 2 -21.38 13.04 5.20
CA THR A 2 -21.23 13.03 3.72
C THR A 2 -22.35 12.25 2.99
N PHE A 3 -22.82 11.12 3.55
CA PHE A 3 -23.82 10.25 2.91
C PHE A 3 -25.26 10.55 3.29
N LEU A 4 -25.49 11.33 4.35
CA LEU A 4 -26.82 11.57 4.93
C LEU A 4 -27.17 13.05 5.04
N SER A 5 -26.41 13.94 4.40
CA SER A 5 -26.68 15.38 4.39
C SER A 5 -28.10 15.75 3.88
N ASP A 6 -28.66 14.92 2.99
CA ASP A 6 -30.04 15.11 2.51
C ASP A 6 -31.09 14.65 3.51
N VAL A 7 -30.71 13.81 4.46
CA VAL A 7 -31.61 13.17 5.47
C VAL A 7 -31.58 13.92 6.80
N TYR A 8 -30.41 14.39 7.21
CA TYR A 8 -30.18 15.06 8.48
C TYR A 8 -29.64 16.47 8.31
N GLU A 9 -29.95 17.34 9.24
CA GLU A 9 -29.43 18.69 9.37
C GLU A 9 -28.82 18.86 10.77
N GLU A 10 -27.65 19.49 10.85
CA GLU A 10 -27.00 19.74 12.14
C GLU A 10 -27.79 20.70 12.99
N ALA A 11 -28.03 20.35 14.25
CA ALA A 11 -28.81 21.13 15.22
C ALA A 11 -27.95 21.60 16.41
N GLY A 12 -26.65 21.23 16.42
CA GLY A 12 -25.68 21.58 17.46
C GLY A 12 -24.65 20.45 17.64
N PRO A 13 -23.63 20.63 18.50
CA PRO A 13 -22.57 19.65 18.68
C PRO A 13 -23.14 18.25 18.99
N GLY A 14 -22.83 17.27 18.13
CA GLY A 14 -23.26 15.88 18.26
C GLY A 14 -24.78 15.67 18.18
N ARG A 15 -25.55 16.66 17.67
CA ARG A 15 -26.99 16.58 17.51
C ARG A 15 -27.42 16.91 16.09
N PHE A 16 -28.37 16.13 15.57
CA PHE A 16 -28.91 16.30 14.23
C PHE A 16 -30.45 16.21 14.24
N THR A 17 -31.04 16.91 13.31
CA THR A 17 -32.49 16.90 13.05
C THR A 17 -32.77 15.99 11.86
N TYR A 18 -33.66 15.02 12.01
CA TYR A 18 -34.22 14.26 10.91
C TYR A 18 -35.13 15.16 10.08
N LYS A 19 -34.80 15.46 8.83
CA LYS A 19 -35.52 16.47 8.00
C LYS A 19 -36.97 16.12 7.73
N ALA A 20 -37.32 14.83 7.67
CA ALA A 20 -38.70 14.39 7.53
C ALA A 20 -39.42 14.22 8.88
N GLY A 21 -38.78 14.56 9.99
CA GLY A 21 -39.34 14.51 11.34
C GLY A 21 -39.94 15.83 11.78
N SER A 22 -40.68 15.81 12.91
CA SER A 22 -41.35 16.98 13.50
C SER A 22 -40.57 17.62 14.66
N THR A 23 -39.45 17.04 15.09
CA THR A 23 -38.70 17.50 16.28
C THR A 23 -37.27 17.86 15.88
N THR A 24 -36.69 18.84 16.58
CA THR A 24 -35.31 19.31 16.30
C THR A 24 -34.31 18.61 17.20
N GLY A 25 -33.13 18.22 16.65
CA GLY A 25 -31.98 17.70 17.39
C GLY A 25 -32.21 16.33 18.05
N GLY A 26 -33.11 15.52 17.51
CA GLY A 26 -33.50 14.23 18.09
C GLY A 26 -32.54 13.07 17.76
N LEU A 27 -31.65 13.21 16.78
CA LEU A 27 -30.53 12.29 16.58
C LEU A 27 -29.34 12.76 17.43
N ILE A 28 -28.79 11.87 18.24
CA ILE A 28 -27.68 12.16 19.16
C ILE A 28 -26.55 11.18 18.86
N LEU A 29 -25.31 11.71 18.76
CA LEU A 29 -24.09 10.90 18.64
C LEU A 29 -23.50 10.56 20.01
N TYR A 30 -22.94 9.37 20.14
CA TYR A 30 -22.37 8.81 21.37
C TYR A 30 -21.00 8.19 21.09
N ASP A 31 -20.20 8.05 22.13
CA ASP A 31 -18.89 7.36 22.13
C ASP A 31 -17.97 7.88 21.02
N ASP A 32 -17.64 9.18 21.08
CA ASP A 32 -16.80 9.88 20.09
C ASP A 32 -17.31 9.66 18.65
N ASP A 33 -18.60 9.89 18.44
CA ASP A 33 -19.31 9.80 17.15
C ASP A 33 -19.37 8.39 16.52
N LYS A 34 -19.06 7.34 17.29
CA LYS A 34 -19.11 5.96 16.79
C LYS A 34 -20.54 5.41 16.67
N PHE A 35 -21.44 5.90 17.49
CA PHE A 35 -22.82 5.46 17.51
C PHE A 35 -23.79 6.63 17.41
N ALA A 36 -24.95 6.37 16.80
CA ALA A 36 -26.07 7.30 16.70
C ALA A 36 -27.33 6.68 17.26
N TYR A 37 -28.14 7.49 17.97
CA TYR A 37 -29.47 7.11 18.44
C TYR A 37 -30.46 8.18 18.07
N SER A 38 -31.58 7.82 17.43
CA SER A 38 -32.65 8.74 17.07
C SER A 38 -33.85 8.60 17.98
N HIS A 39 -34.26 9.73 18.55
CA HIS A 39 -35.52 9.87 19.30
C HIS A 39 -36.71 10.23 18.41
N HIS A 40 -36.52 10.37 17.10
CA HIS A 40 -37.61 10.64 16.17
C HIS A 40 -38.42 9.37 15.86
N GLY A 41 -39.69 9.37 16.11
CA GLY A 41 -40.54 8.20 15.87
C GLY A 41 -40.75 7.86 14.38
N THR A 42 -40.52 8.82 13.48
CA THR A 42 -40.64 8.64 12.02
C THR A 42 -39.29 8.33 11.34
N ASP A 43 -38.19 8.41 12.08
CA ASP A 43 -36.87 8.08 11.57
C ASP A 43 -36.76 6.55 11.44
N PRO A 44 -36.28 6.02 10.29
CA PRO A 44 -36.07 4.58 10.12
C PRO A 44 -35.20 3.92 11.20
N ILE A 45 -34.33 4.68 11.86
CA ILE A 45 -33.51 4.19 12.99
C ILE A 45 -34.09 4.59 14.36
N GLY A 46 -35.33 5.11 14.40
CA GLY A 46 -35.97 5.57 15.63
C GLY A 46 -35.96 4.50 16.73
N GLY A 47 -35.45 4.86 17.92
CA GLY A 47 -35.34 3.93 19.05
C GLY A 47 -34.26 2.89 18.98
N GLN A 48 -33.34 2.99 18.02
CA GLN A 48 -32.20 2.06 17.84
C GLN A 48 -30.88 2.78 18.02
N LEU A 49 -29.92 2.13 18.68
CA LEU A 49 -28.52 2.55 18.72
C LEU A 49 -27.79 1.87 17.56
N VAL A 50 -27.32 2.66 16.59
CA VAL A 50 -26.71 2.18 15.36
C VAL A 50 -25.32 2.75 15.18
N ASN A 51 -24.42 2.00 14.53
CA ASN A 51 -23.13 2.51 14.07
C ASN A 51 -23.29 3.24 12.72
N ALA A 52 -22.22 3.86 12.23
CA ALA A 52 -22.24 4.60 10.97
C ALA A 52 -22.63 3.73 9.75
N PHE A 53 -22.20 2.46 9.73
CA PHE A 53 -22.56 1.53 8.65
C PHE A 53 -24.05 1.24 8.63
N ASP A 54 -24.64 0.88 9.78
CA ASP A 54 -26.06 0.58 9.87
C ASP A 54 -26.93 1.83 9.68
N LEU A 55 -26.49 3.00 10.14
CA LEU A 55 -27.15 4.27 9.89
C LEU A 55 -27.34 4.51 8.39
N VAL A 56 -26.27 4.41 7.61
CA VAL A 56 -26.32 4.59 6.14
C VAL A 56 -27.10 3.44 5.49
N ARG A 57 -26.89 2.20 5.92
CA ARG A 57 -27.57 1.01 5.40
C ARG A 57 -29.08 1.13 5.48
N ILE A 58 -29.59 1.47 6.65
CA ILE A 58 -31.05 1.55 6.89
C ILE A 58 -31.67 2.66 6.04
N HIS A 59 -31.03 3.84 5.98
CA HIS A 59 -31.59 4.95 5.21
C HIS A 59 -31.50 4.77 3.68
N LYS A 60 -30.40 4.21 3.17
CA LYS A 60 -30.22 4.08 1.70
C LYS A 60 -30.81 2.78 1.14
N PHE A 61 -30.80 1.72 1.91
CA PHE A 61 -31.06 0.37 1.41
C PHE A 61 -32.10 -0.39 2.23
N GLY A 62 -32.62 0.19 3.34
CA GLY A 62 -33.57 -0.49 4.23
C GLY A 62 -34.84 -1.00 3.53
N MET A 63 -35.35 -0.28 2.53
CA MET A 63 -36.47 -0.73 1.72
C MET A 63 -36.27 -2.08 1.02
N ARG A 64 -35.02 -2.49 0.82
CA ARG A 64 -34.71 -3.79 0.19
C ARG A 64 -34.99 -4.98 1.12
N ASP A 65 -35.19 -4.71 2.40
CA ASP A 65 -35.45 -5.74 3.44
C ASP A 65 -36.93 -5.98 3.68
N GLU A 66 -37.84 -5.28 2.98
CA GLU A 66 -39.30 -5.38 3.20
C GLU A 66 -39.86 -6.80 3.00
N GLU A 67 -39.23 -7.57 2.09
CA GLU A 67 -39.61 -8.97 1.80
C GLU A 67 -38.79 -9.99 2.63
N ALA A 68 -37.92 -9.54 3.51
CA ALA A 68 -37.11 -10.43 4.32
C ALA A 68 -37.91 -11.07 5.43
N GLU A 69 -37.67 -12.36 5.69
CA GLU A 69 -38.34 -13.07 6.79
C GLU A 69 -38.00 -12.43 8.15
N PRO A 70 -38.99 -12.29 9.06
CA PRO A 70 -38.76 -11.80 10.41
C PRO A 70 -37.69 -12.62 11.14
N GLY A 71 -36.70 -11.94 11.73
CA GLY A 71 -35.57 -12.58 12.42
C GLY A 71 -34.40 -12.96 11.53
N THR A 72 -34.42 -12.57 10.24
CA THR A 72 -33.25 -12.75 9.37
C THR A 72 -32.04 -11.99 9.96
N PRO A 73 -30.88 -12.66 10.15
CA PRO A 73 -29.67 -11.99 10.64
C PRO A 73 -29.28 -10.83 9.72
N VAL A 74 -28.84 -9.69 10.28
CA VAL A 74 -28.51 -8.46 9.55
C VAL A 74 -27.52 -8.73 8.39
N VAL A 75 -26.53 -9.58 8.60
CA VAL A 75 -25.51 -9.93 7.58
C VAL A 75 -26.08 -10.70 6.37
N ARG A 76 -27.32 -11.19 6.47
CA ARG A 76 -28.02 -11.90 5.37
C ARG A 76 -29.07 -11.03 4.69
N LEU A 77 -29.31 -9.82 5.18
CA LEU A 77 -30.27 -8.89 4.61
C LEU A 77 -29.79 -8.35 3.25
N PRO A 78 -30.69 -8.15 2.28
CA PRO A 78 -30.36 -7.51 1.00
C PRO A 78 -29.76 -6.11 1.18
N SER A 79 -30.21 -5.35 2.16
CA SER A 79 -29.64 -4.03 2.50
C SER A 79 -28.17 -4.13 2.93
N PHE A 80 -27.78 -5.18 3.67
CA PHE A 80 -26.41 -5.38 4.11
C PHE A 80 -25.47 -5.61 2.93
N THR A 81 -25.86 -6.46 1.98
CA THR A 81 -25.10 -6.68 0.75
C THR A 81 -24.93 -5.39 -0.04
N ALA A 82 -26.03 -4.65 -0.25
CA ALA A 82 -25.99 -3.39 -0.98
C ALA A 82 -25.14 -2.32 -0.28
N MET A 83 -25.19 -2.22 1.05
CA MET A 83 -24.36 -1.31 1.82
C MET A 83 -22.89 -1.69 1.76
N THR A 84 -22.58 -2.98 1.79
CA THR A 84 -21.20 -3.47 1.67
C THR A 84 -20.62 -3.10 0.30
N GLU A 85 -21.37 -3.32 -0.78
CA GLU A 85 -20.95 -2.94 -2.13
C GLU A 85 -20.77 -1.41 -2.25
N PHE A 86 -21.67 -0.63 -1.65
CA PHE A 86 -21.60 0.82 -1.62
C PHE A 86 -20.36 1.32 -0.88
N ALA A 87 -20.08 0.80 0.30
CA ALA A 87 -18.91 1.16 1.11
C ALA A 87 -17.59 0.80 0.40
N GLN A 88 -17.54 -0.36 -0.25
CA GLN A 88 -16.35 -0.80 -1.01
C GLN A 88 -16.08 0.03 -2.27
N ALA A 89 -17.10 0.65 -2.84
CA ALA A 89 -16.93 1.55 -3.98
C ALA A 89 -16.40 2.94 -3.56
N ASP A 90 -16.55 3.30 -2.28
CA ASP A 90 -16.12 4.60 -1.77
C ASP A 90 -14.62 4.65 -1.52
N LYS A 91 -13.95 5.64 -2.12
CA LYS A 91 -12.50 5.81 -2.04
C LYS A 91 -12.02 6.16 -0.62
N ASN A 92 -12.78 6.98 0.10
CA ASN A 92 -12.41 7.38 1.45
C ASN A 92 -12.50 6.19 2.43
N VAL A 93 -13.52 5.34 2.26
CA VAL A 93 -13.63 4.09 3.03
C VAL A 93 -12.44 3.19 2.77
N LYS A 94 -12.03 3.01 1.51
CA LYS A 94 -10.84 2.21 1.17
C LYS A 94 -9.56 2.78 1.80
N ARG A 95 -9.38 4.10 1.76
CA ARG A 95 -8.23 4.77 2.39
C ARG A 95 -8.20 4.56 3.90
N THR A 96 -9.34 4.80 4.58
CA THR A 96 -9.44 4.64 6.04
C THR A 96 -9.13 3.20 6.46
N LEU A 97 -9.73 2.20 5.80
CA LEU A 97 -9.43 0.79 6.06
C LEU A 97 -7.97 0.44 5.76
N GLY A 98 -7.37 1.08 4.76
CA GLY A 98 -5.96 0.95 4.44
C GLY A 98 -5.07 1.51 5.56
N GLN A 99 -5.38 2.70 6.06
CA GLN A 99 -4.65 3.34 7.17
C GLN A 99 -4.72 2.51 8.45
N GLU A 100 -5.92 2.05 8.84
CA GLU A 100 -6.08 1.16 10.00
C GLU A 100 -5.25 -0.12 9.87
N ARG A 101 -5.19 -0.69 8.67
CA ARG A 101 -4.40 -1.89 8.39
C ARG A 101 -2.91 -1.65 8.52
N LEU A 102 -2.39 -0.54 7.97
CA LEU A 102 -0.98 -0.18 8.10
C LEU A 102 -0.63 0.21 9.54
N GLN A 103 -1.55 0.86 10.26
CA GLN A 103 -1.36 1.15 11.66
C GLN A 103 -1.26 -0.13 12.51
N ALA A 104 -2.15 -1.10 12.28
CA ALA A 104 -2.06 -2.41 12.94
C ALA A 104 -0.77 -3.16 12.57
N ALA A 105 -0.31 -3.05 11.31
CA ALA A 105 0.96 -3.62 10.89
C ALA A 105 2.17 -2.96 11.59
N SER A 106 2.08 -1.66 11.90
CA SER A 106 3.16 -0.93 12.59
C SER A 106 3.41 -1.46 14.00
N GLU A 107 2.43 -2.05 14.66
CA GLU A 107 2.60 -2.67 15.98
C GLU A 107 3.50 -3.92 15.93
N GLU A 108 3.46 -4.66 14.82
CA GLU A 108 4.24 -5.89 14.65
C GLU A 108 5.54 -5.68 13.86
N PHE A 109 5.52 -4.80 12.85
CA PHE A 109 6.61 -4.64 11.87
C PHE A 109 7.37 -3.31 11.95
N GLY A 110 7.05 -2.46 12.93
CA GLY A 110 7.70 -1.16 13.16
C GLY A 110 6.90 0.04 12.67
N VAL A 111 7.03 1.14 13.40
CA VAL A 111 6.29 2.39 13.14
C VAL A 111 6.75 3.03 11.84
N ILE A 112 5.80 3.46 11.03
CA ILE A 112 6.02 4.25 9.82
C ILE A 112 5.48 5.66 10.07
N GLU A 113 6.34 6.64 9.89
CA GLU A 113 5.95 8.04 9.84
C GLU A 113 5.47 8.37 8.41
N ASP A 114 4.38 9.12 8.27
CA ASP A 114 3.84 9.57 6.98
C ASP A 114 3.31 8.47 6.04
N VAL A 115 2.18 7.88 6.40
CA VAL A 115 1.53 6.83 5.59
C VAL A 115 0.69 7.44 4.47
N ASN A 116 1.21 7.45 3.24
CA ASN A 116 0.34 7.65 2.07
C ASN A 116 -0.56 6.43 1.87
N SER A 117 -1.87 6.62 2.01
CA SER A 117 -2.88 5.57 1.85
C SER A 117 -3.67 5.65 0.53
N ASP A 118 -3.35 6.59 -0.35
CA ASP A 118 -4.11 6.82 -1.59
C ASP A 118 -4.10 5.62 -2.53
N TRP A 119 -3.02 4.85 -2.54
CA TRP A 119 -2.88 3.67 -3.40
C TRP A 119 -3.87 2.54 -3.06
N PHE A 120 -4.44 2.52 -1.84
CA PHE A 120 -5.48 1.56 -1.47
C PHE A 120 -6.73 1.66 -2.35
N GLU A 121 -7.00 2.84 -2.91
CA GLU A 121 -8.11 3.02 -3.85
C GLU A 121 -8.04 2.12 -5.07
N ASN A 122 -6.81 1.78 -5.50
CA ASN A 122 -6.52 1.01 -6.70
C ASN A 122 -6.52 -0.51 -6.47
N LEU A 123 -6.67 -0.95 -5.21
CA LEU A 123 -6.76 -2.36 -4.90
C LEU A 123 -8.12 -2.93 -5.27
N ASP A 124 -8.09 -4.07 -5.94
CA ASP A 124 -9.28 -4.86 -6.21
C ASP A 124 -9.67 -5.64 -4.93
N VAL A 125 -10.93 -5.56 -4.53
CA VAL A 125 -11.45 -6.20 -3.31
C VAL A 125 -12.55 -7.20 -3.65
N LYS A 126 -12.75 -8.19 -2.75
CA LYS A 126 -13.86 -9.14 -2.80
C LYS A 126 -15.14 -8.47 -2.29
N LYS A 127 -16.29 -9.10 -2.54
CA LYS A 127 -17.60 -8.62 -2.01
C LYS A 127 -17.66 -8.48 -0.49
N ASN A 128 -16.80 -9.16 0.26
CA ASN A 128 -16.69 -9.06 1.71
C ASN A 128 -15.66 -8.02 2.21
N GLY A 129 -15.05 -7.24 1.29
CA GLY A 129 -14.06 -6.22 1.61
C GLY A 129 -12.62 -6.71 1.73
N ASP A 130 -12.37 -8.02 1.65
CA ASP A 130 -11.01 -8.54 1.61
C ASP A 130 -10.31 -8.17 0.31
N ILE A 131 -9.02 -7.91 0.37
CA ILE A 131 -8.19 -7.68 -0.81
C ILE A 131 -8.12 -8.97 -1.64
N LEU A 132 -8.31 -8.86 -2.95
CA LEU A 132 -8.16 -9.99 -3.86
C LEU A 132 -6.69 -10.42 -3.95
N SER A 133 -6.42 -11.72 -3.77
CA SER A 133 -5.09 -12.31 -3.96
C SER A 133 -4.74 -12.42 -5.45
N THR A 134 -4.46 -11.28 -6.11
CA THR A 134 -4.06 -11.17 -7.51
C THR A 134 -2.63 -10.65 -7.62
N ALA A 135 -1.92 -11.02 -8.68
CA ALA A 135 -0.57 -10.47 -8.93
C ALA A 135 -0.60 -8.95 -9.02
N LYS A 136 -1.63 -8.36 -9.65
CA LYS A 136 -1.84 -6.90 -9.73
C LYS A 136 -1.85 -6.24 -8.34
N ASN A 137 -2.65 -6.76 -7.41
CA ASN A 137 -2.72 -6.21 -6.05
C ASN A 137 -1.39 -6.37 -5.30
N ILE A 138 -0.73 -7.52 -5.45
CA ILE A 138 0.56 -7.77 -4.81
C ILE A 138 1.63 -6.81 -5.34
N ILE A 139 1.68 -6.56 -6.66
CA ILE A 139 2.57 -5.57 -7.26
C ILE A 139 2.31 -4.17 -6.68
N LEU A 140 1.04 -3.75 -6.58
CA LEU A 140 0.68 -2.46 -5.99
C LEU A 140 1.15 -2.36 -4.53
N ILE A 141 0.99 -3.42 -3.73
CA ILE A 141 1.48 -3.47 -2.36
C ILE A 141 3.01 -3.36 -2.31
N LEU A 142 3.73 -4.18 -3.08
CA LEU A 142 5.20 -4.16 -3.11
C LEU A 142 5.77 -2.80 -3.53
N GLN A 143 5.04 -2.04 -4.34
CA GLN A 143 5.47 -0.74 -4.84
C GLN A 143 5.09 0.45 -3.93
N ASN A 144 4.09 0.29 -3.07
CA ASN A 144 3.53 1.41 -2.31
C ASN A 144 3.51 1.21 -0.79
N ASP A 145 3.56 -0.03 -0.29
CA ASP A 145 3.66 -0.29 1.15
C ASP A 145 4.98 0.29 1.69
N PRO A 146 4.94 1.21 2.65
CA PRO A 146 6.13 1.87 3.18
C PRO A 146 7.19 0.92 3.76
N HIS A 147 6.80 -0.27 4.22
CA HIS A 147 7.73 -1.30 4.67
C HIS A 147 8.49 -1.98 3.52
N LEU A 148 7.98 -1.94 2.27
CA LEU A 148 8.48 -2.69 1.13
C LEU A 148 8.90 -1.81 -0.05
N ALA A 149 8.26 -0.64 -0.22
CA ALA A 149 8.45 0.25 -1.36
C ALA A 149 9.90 0.68 -1.53
N GLY A 150 10.44 0.52 -2.74
CA GLY A 150 11.81 0.90 -3.09
C GLY A 150 12.90 0.02 -2.49
N LYS A 151 12.57 -1.02 -1.73
CA LYS A 151 13.56 -1.86 -1.04
C LYS A 151 13.92 -3.14 -1.79
N ILE A 152 13.22 -3.45 -2.86
CA ILE A 152 13.36 -4.68 -3.64
C ILE A 152 13.77 -4.33 -5.06
N ALA A 153 14.90 -4.85 -5.52
CA ALA A 153 15.47 -4.52 -6.81
C ALA A 153 16.19 -5.74 -7.46
N TRP A 154 16.61 -5.58 -8.71
CA TRP A 154 17.46 -6.52 -9.40
C TRP A 154 18.80 -5.87 -9.72
N ASN A 155 19.88 -6.50 -9.30
CA ASN A 155 21.23 -6.07 -9.61
C ASN A 155 21.69 -6.72 -10.92
N ASP A 156 21.71 -5.93 -12.00
CA ASP A 156 22.09 -6.41 -13.34
C ASP A 156 23.57 -6.79 -13.46
N PHE A 157 24.43 -6.30 -12.55
CA PHE A 157 25.84 -6.67 -12.53
C PHE A 157 26.06 -8.07 -11.92
N SER A 158 25.45 -8.35 -10.79
CA SER A 158 25.58 -9.65 -10.11
C SER A 158 24.56 -10.68 -10.59
N HIS A 159 23.57 -10.29 -11.40
CA HIS A 159 22.42 -11.11 -11.81
C HIS A 159 21.68 -11.73 -10.62
N ARG A 160 21.44 -10.93 -9.57
CA ARG A 160 20.77 -11.36 -8.35
C ARG A 160 19.74 -10.34 -7.89
N ALA A 161 18.66 -10.83 -7.28
CA ALA A 161 17.73 -9.98 -6.53
C ALA A 161 18.45 -9.36 -5.34
N ALA A 162 18.24 -8.06 -5.12
CA ALA A 162 18.88 -7.26 -4.09
C ALA A 162 17.87 -6.59 -3.18
N VAL A 163 18.29 -6.33 -1.95
CA VAL A 163 17.56 -5.57 -0.95
C VAL A 163 18.27 -4.23 -0.76
N LEU A 164 17.54 -3.12 -0.90
CA LEU A 164 18.09 -1.76 -0.87
C LEU A 164 17.81 -1.03 0.45
N GLY A 165 17.14 -1.66 1.41
CA GLY A 165 16.80 -1.05 2.70
C GLY A 165 16.30 -2.08 3.71
N ASP A 166 16.07 -1.65 4.94
CA ASP A 166 15.56 -2.52 5.99
C ASP A 166 14.16 -3.05 5.62
N LEU A 167 14.01 -4.38 5.72
CA LEU A 167 12.75 -5.08 5.54
C LEU A 167 12.05 -5.28 6.89
N PRO A 168 10.73 -5.51 6.94
CA PRO A 168 10.00 -5.75 8.19
C PRO A 168 10.58 -6.90 9.05
N TRP A 169 11.21 -7.86 8.43
CA TRP A 169 11.74 -9.07 9.09
C TRP A 169 13.27 -9.14 9.23
N ARG A 170 14.01 -8.22 8.63
CA ARG A 170 15.47 -8.13 8.79
C ARG A 170 16.03 -6.77 8.38
N LYS A 171 17.21 -6.44 8.88
CA LYS A 171 17.95 -5.24 8.49
C LYS A 171 18.82 -5.48 7.25
N LEU A 172 19.09 -4.42 6.50
CA LEU A 172 20.01 -4.47 5.36
C LEU A 172 21.42 -4.92 5.77
N SER A 173 21.87 -4.56 6.98
CA SER A 173 23.18 -4.99 7.54
C SER A 173 23.34 -6.51 7.65
N GLU A 174 22.27 -7.29 7.59
CA GLU A 174 22.29 -8.75 7.60
C GLU A 174 22.58 -9.37 6.22
N GLY A 175 22.50 -8.57 5.16
CA GLY A 175 22.81 -8.99 3.78
C GLY A 175 22.05 -8.23 2.72
N GLU A 176 22.71 -7.91 1.63
CA GLU A 176 22.17 -7.13 0.52
C GLU A 176 21.41 -7.95 -0.53
N TYR A 177 21.49 -9.28 -0.48
CA TYR A 177 20.82 -10.14 -1.47
C TYR A 177 19.55 -10.75 -0.91
N TRP A 178 18.55 -10.86 -1.76
CA TRP A 178 17.30 -11.57 -1.49
C TRP A 178 17.55 -13.08 -1.41
N THR A 179 16.91 -13.72 -0.46
CA THR A 179 17.08 -15.16 -0.15
C THR A 179 15.73 -15.88 -0.10
N ASP A 180 15.73 -17.22 -0.09
CA ASP A 180 14.54 -18.05 0.10
C ASP A 180 13.83 -17.75 1.44
N ARG A 181 14.60 -17.31 2.45
CA ARG A 181 14.03 -16.86 3.73
C ARG A 181 13.21 -15.59 3.56
N ASP A 182 13.66 -14.68 2.71
CA ASP A 182 12.92 -13.44 2.41
C ASP A 182 11.63 -13.76 1.66
N ASP A 183 11.62 -14.77 0.77
CA ASP A 183 10.40 -15.27 0.13
C ASP A 183 9.37 -15.77 1.14
N ALA A 184 9.81 -16.54 2.14
CA ALA A 184 8.94 -17.05 3.18
C ALA A 184 8.41 -15.90 4.06
N SER A 185 9.28 -14.97 4.45
CA SER A 185 8.93 -13.82 5.27
C SER A 185 7.99 -12.86 4.55
N LEU A 186 8.20 -12.61 3.26
CA LEU A 186 7.28 -11.81 2.44
C LEU A 186 5.89 -12.43 2.39
N ARG A 187 5.78 -13.76 2.19
CA ARG A 187 4.48 -14.43 2.21
C ARG A 187 3.77 -14.27 3.55
N ASN A 188 4.50 -14.46 4.66
CA ASN A 188 3.96 -14.26 6.00
C ASN A 188 3.49 -12.80 6.20
N TYR A 189 4.29 -11.83 5.79
CA TYR A 189 3.92 -10.42 5.85
C TYR A 189 2.64 -10.12 5.08
N LEU A 190 2.53 -10.57 3.82
CA LEU A 190 1.36 -10.36 2.98
C LEU A 190 0.10 -11.06 3.55
N GLU A 191 0.26 -12.22 4.17
CA GLU A 191 -0.84 -12.94 4.81
C GLU A 191 -1.30 -12.23 6.08
N THR A 192 -0.38 -11.81 6.94
CA THR A 192 -0.67 -11.13 8.21
C THR A 192 -1.32 -9.77 7.97
N VAL A 193 -0.70 -8.92 7.14
CA VAL A 193 -1.14 -7.53 6.95
C VAL A 193 -2.31 -7.44 5.96
N TYR A 194 -2.26 -8.16 4.86
CA TYR A 194 -3.20 -7.99 3.74
C TYR A 194 -4.17 -9.15 3.56
N ARG A 195 -4.02 -10.25 4.32
CA ARG A 195 -4.79 -11.49 4.15
C ARG A 195 -4.66 -12.06 2.73
N ILE A 196 -3.50 -11.84 2.11
CA ILE A 196 -3.18 -12.31 0.76
C ILE A 196 -2.37 -13.60 0.86
N SER A 197 -2.80 -14.63 0.13
CA SER A 197 -2.11 -15.92 0.02
C SER A 197 -1.94 -16.32 -1.45
N GLY A 198 -1.02 -17.26 -1.69
CA GLY A 198 -0.77 -17.82 -3.02
C GLY A 198 0.67 -17.65 -3.49
N GLN A 199 1.51 -18.66 -3.21
CA GLN A 199 2.95 -18.67 -3.47
C GLN A 199 3.33 -18.26 -4.90
N GLY A 200 2.68 -18.82 -5.93
CA GLY A 200 2.98 -18.50 -7.33
C GLY A 200 2.71 -17.05 -7.67
N LYS A 201 1.59 -16.50 -7.22
CA LYS A 201 1.26 -15.08 -7.48
C LYS A 201 2.19 -14.11 -6.77
N VAL A 202 2.63 -14.45 -5.55
CA VAL A 202 3.61 -13.64 -4.81
C VAL A 202 4.95 -13.67 -5.53
N HIS A 203 5.39 -14.84 -5.99
CA HIS A 203 6.62 -14.99 -6.74
C HIS A 203 6.59 -14.20 -8.07
N ASP A 204 5.51 -14.34 -8.86
CA ASP A 204 5.36 -13.62 -10.12
C ASP A 204 5.37 -12.10 -9.93
N ALA A 205 4.66 -11.61 -8.90
CA ALA A 205 4.63 -10.19 -8.56
C ALA A 205 6.01 -9.67 -8.09
N LEU A 206 6.71 -10.46 -7.30
CA LEU A 206 8.07 -10.15 -6.84
C LEU A 206 9.04 -10.03 -8.03
N MET A 207 9.02 -10.98 -8.95
CA MET A 207 9.84 -10.95 -10.17
C MET A 207 9.55 -9.71 -11.02
N GLU A 208 8.28 -9.34 -11.16
CA GLU A 208 7.88 -8.13 -11.90
C GLU A 208 8.41 -6.84 -11.25
N VAL A 209 8.32 -6.73 -9.92
CA VAL A 209 8.81 -5.56 -9.19
C VAL A 209 10.33 -5.48 -9.24
N GLN A 210 11.04 -6.59 -9.07
CA GLN A 210 12.49 -6.67 -9.26
C GLN A 210 12.91 -6.24 -10.66
N GLY A 211 12.18 -6.72 -11.68
CA GLY A 211 12.44 -6.38 -13.07
C GLY A 211 12.21 -4.90 -13.40
N LYS A 212 11.31 -4.22 -12.71
CA LYS A 212 11.08 -2.77 -12.83
C LYS A 212 12.13 -1.93 -12.10
N ASN A 213 12.65 -2.43 -10.99
CA ASN A 213 13.60 -1.74 -10.13
C ASN A 213 15.03 -2.25 -10.38
N LYS A 214 15.47 -2.22 -11.63
CA LYS A 214 16.83 -2.64 -12.00
C LYS A 214 17.83 -1.54 -11.72
N PHE A 215 19.04 -1.95 -11.30
CA PHE A 215 20.20 -1.06 -11.17
C PHE A 215 21.49 -1.79 -11.53
N HIS A 216 22.50 -1.05 -11.90
CA HIS A 216 23.83 -1.58 -12.25
C HIS A 216 24.90 -0.79 -11.49
N PRO A 217 25.36 -1.27 -10.32
CA PRO A 217 26.18 -0.47 -9.40
C PRO A 217 27.47 0.06 -10.04
N VAL A 218 28.06 -0.68 -10.96
CA VAL A 218 29.29 -0.23 -11.65
C VAL A 218 28.97 0.87 -12.66
N GLN A 219 27.90 0.73 -13.45
CA GLN A 219 27.48 1.77 -14.40
C GLN A 219 27.03 3.02 -13.68
N ASP A 220 26.25 2.87 -12.61
CA ASP A 220 25.75 3.99 -11.81
C ASP A 220 26.91 4.76 -11.17
N TYR A 221 27.92 4.05 -10.64
CA TYR A 221 29.15 4.66 -10.15
C TYR A 221 29.89 5.41 -11.25
N LEU A 222 30.15 4.77 -12.40
CA LEU A 222 30.87 5.42 -13.51
C LEU A 222 30.12 6.65 -14.06
N ASN A 223 28.79 6.57 -14.16
CA ASN A 223 27.95 7.69 -14.61
C ASN A 223 27.88 8.85 -13.59
N SER A 224 28.14 8.59 -12.32
CA SER A 224 28.19 9.63 -11.27
C SER A 224 29.50 10.41 -11.27
N LEU A 225 30.52 9.96 -11.99
CA LEU A 225 31.82 10.62 -12.04
C LEU A 225 31.80 11.82 -13.00
N GLU A 226 32.30 12.94 -12.55
CA GLU A 226 32.54 14.10 -13.38
C GLU A 226 34.00 14.15 -13.80
N TRP A 227 34.24 14.31 -15.11
CA TRP A 227 35.60 14.46 -15.62
C TRP A 227 36.15 15.86 -15.29
N ASP A 228 37.30 15.91 -14.65
CA ASP A 228 38.02 17.15 -14.29
C ASP A 228 38.75 17.82 -15.44
N GLY A 229 38.66 17.30 -16.66
CA GLY A 229 39.31 17.82 -17.85
C GLY A 229 40.76 17.40 -18.04
N LEU A 230 41.32 16.59 -17.12
CA LEU A 230 42.74 16.17 -17.22
C LEU A 230 42.86 14.83 -17.93
N PRO A 231 43.64 14.74 -19.07
CA PRO A 231 43.81 13.51 -19.82
C PRO A 231 44.83 12.58 -19.12
N ARG A 232 44.33 11.64 -18.29
CA ARG A 232 45.18 10.67 -17.56
C ARG A 232 45.21 9.29 -18.19
N LEU A 233 44.36 9.02 -19.16
CA LEU A 233 44.13 7.67 -19.65
C LEU A 233 45.41 7.02 -20.22
N ASP A 234 46.19 7.78 -21.00
CA ASP A 234 47.37 7.27 -21.66
C ASP A 234 48.57 7.04 -20.71
N THR A 235 48.61 7.79 -19.61
CA THR A 235 49.72 7.80 -18.64
C THR A 235 49.46 7.01 -17.37
N LEU A 236 48.30 6.42 -17.23
CA LEU A 236 47.81 5.82 -15.98
C LEU A 236 48.75 4.69 -15.50
N PHE A 237 49.23 3.80 -16.37
CA PHE A 237 50.16 2.77 -15.99
C PHE A 237 51.57 3.32 -15.71
N ILE A 238 51.96 4.41 -16.36
CA ILE A 238 53.23 5.08 -16.12
C ILE A 238 53.23 5.76 -14.75
N GLU A 239 52.20 6.57 -14.46
CA GLU A 239 52.14 7.39 -13.26
C GLU A 239 51.82 6.56 -11.99
N TYR A 240 50.92 5.58 -12.07
CA TYR A 240 50.44 4.84 -10.90
C TYR A 240 51.08 3.46 -10.71
N LEU A 241 51.58 2.82 -11.78
CA LEU A 241 52.20 1.50 -11.71
C LEU A 241 53.72 1.50 -12.02
N GLY A 242 54.27 2.69 -12.31
CA GLY A 242 55.72 2.81 -12.59
C GLY A 242 56.16 2.13 -13.88
N ALA A 243 55.26 1.95 -14.87
CA ALA A 243 55.62 1.39 -16.16
C ALA A 243 56.51 2.35 -16.95
N GLU A 244 57.35 1.81 -17.85
CA GLU A 244 58.19 2.62 -18.73
C GLU A 244 57.32 3.50 -19.66
N ASP A 245 57.69 4.77 -19.81
CA ASP A 245 57.02 5.69 -20.72
C ASP A 245 57.36 5.37 -22.17
N SER A 246 56.52 4.60 -22.83
CA SER A 246 56.65 4.23 -24.23
C SER A 246 55.31 4.35 -24.97
N GLU A 247 55.36 4.52 -26.29
CA GLU A 247 54.17 4.53 -27.14
C GLU A 247 53.37 3.25 -26.99
N TYR A 248 54.01 2.13 -26.78
CA TYR A 248 53.38 0.84 -26.56
C TYR A 248 52.56 0.84 -25.26
N VAL A 249 53.16 1.25 -24.15
CA VAL A 249 52.49 1.30 -22.84
C VAL A 249 51.31 2.26 -22.90
N ARG A 250 51.45 3.43 -23.50
CA ARG A 250 50.36 4.39 -23.67
C ARG A 250 49.22 3.80 -24.51
N ALA A 251 49.50 3.13 -25.62
CA ALA A 251 48.47 2.52 -26.45
C ALA A 251 47.76 1.34 -25.75
N VAL A 252 48.49 0.52 -25.00
CA VAL A 252 47.93 -0.60 -24.23
C VAL A 252 47.04 -0.09 -23.11
N THR A 253 47.50 0.92 -22.35
CA THR A 253 46.74 1.54 -21.29
C THR A 253 45.39 2.07 -21.81
N ARG A 254 45.42 2.85 -22.89
CA ARG A 254 44.22 3.36 -23.54
C ARG A 254 43.23 2.24 -23.92
N LYS A 255 43.74 1.18 -24.59
CA LYS A 255 42.91 0.05 -25.03
C LYS A 255 42.26 -0.69 -23.87
N ILE A 256 43.00 -0.96 -22.79
CA ILE A 256 42.51 -1.70 -21.63
C ILE A 256 41.34 -0.95 -20.98
N PHE A 257 41.53 0.33 -20.65
CA PHE A 257 40.50 1.10 -19.96
C PHE A 257 39.32 1.42 -20.87
N THR A 258 39.53 1.72 -22.15
CA THR A 258 38.42 1.91 -23.09
C THR A 258 37.59 0.62 -23.23
N ALA A 259 38.22 -0.55 -23.28
CA ALA A 259 37.51 -1.82 -23.36
C ALA A 259 36.78 -2.19 -22.06
N ALA A 260 37.29 -1.78 -20.90
CA ALA A 260 36.63 -2.02 -19.60
C ALA A 260 35.34 -1.23 -19.45
N VAL A 261 35.30 -0.02 -20.00
CA VAL A 261 34.09 0.85 -19.93
C VAL A 261 33.08 0.54 -21.04
N GLY A 262 33.61 0.05 -22.22
CA GLY A 262 32.75 -0.25 -23.38
C GLY A 262 32.04 -1.61 -23.36
N ARG A 263 32.12 -2.37 -22.27
CA ARG A 263 31.42 -3.63 -22.06
C ARG A 263 30.18 -3.42 -21.23
#